data_a6d356fc15f34d622f29cbfffd4062eb
#
_entry.id   a6d356fc15f34d622f29cbfffd4062eb
#
_cell.length_a   1.000
_cell.length_b   1.000
_cell.length_c   1.000
_cell.angle_alpha   90.00
_cell.angle_beta   90.00
_cell.angle_gamma   90.00
#
_symmetry.space_group_name_H-M   'P 1'
#
loop_
_entity.id
_entity.type
_entity.pdbx_description
1 polymer ?
#
loop_
_entity_poly.entity_id
_entity_poly.type
_entity_poly.pdbx_seq_one_letter_code
_entity_poly.pdbx_strand_id
1 'polypeptide(L)'
;EEEVIAAAKQAEAHEFILDLADAEGREGYDAQVGERGVKLSGGQRQRITLARVMLKDAPILLLDEATSALDSEVEAAIQETLYGMMAGKTVIAIAHRLSTIAQMDRILVLDQGRIVEDGTHDALLSKGGLYADFWARQSGGFLNAEDT
;
A
#
# COMPACT_ATOMS: atom_id res chain seq x y z
N GLU A 1 5.00 -14.29 -19.78
CA GLU A 1 3.97 -15.02 -19.00
C GLU A 1 4.49 -15.38 -17.61
N GLU A 2 5.69 -15.99 -17.50
CA GLU A 2 6.29 -16.35 -16.20
C GLU A 2 6.47 -15.14 -15.27
N GLU A 3 6.91 -13.99 -15.77
CA GLU A 3 7.06 -12.76 -14.98
C GLU A 3 5.71 -12.23 -14.46
N VAL A 4 4.63 -12.36 -15.26
CA VAL A 4 3.28 -11.99 -14.85
C VAL A 4 2.81 -12.84 -13.68
N ILE A 5 3.00 -14.15 -13.79
CA ILE A 5 2.64 -15.10 -12.73
C ILE A 5 3.47 -14.85 -11.46
N ALA A 6 4.78 -14.59 -11.61
CA ALA A 6 5.64 -14.28 -10.47
C ALA A 6 5.19 -13.00 -9.74
N ALA A 7 4.89 -11.94 -10.47
CA ALA A 7 4.38 -10.68 -9.90
C ALA A 7 3.00 -10.88 -9.23
N ALA A 8 2.12 -11.68 -9.82
CA ALA A 8 0.82 -11.98 -9.24
C ALA A 8 0.94 -12.79 -7.94
N LYS A 9 1.89 -13.73 -7.86
CA LYS A 9 2.17 -14.48 -6.62
C LYS A 9 2.71 -13.56 -5.52
N GLN A 10 3.66 -12.69 -5.84
CA GLN A 10 4.19 -11.72 -4.88
C GLN A 10 3.13 -10.74 -4.35
N ALA A 11 2.15 -10.40 -5.19
CA ALA A 11 1.03 -9.54 -4.82
C ALA A 11 -0.15 -10.29 -4.20
N GLU A 12 0.00 -11.57 -3.83
CA GLU A 12 -1.09 -12.43 -3.30
C GLU A 12 -2.33 -12.46 -4.22
N ALA A 13 -2.10 -12.31 -5.54
CA ALA A 13 -3.17 -12.25 -6.53
C ALA A 13 -3.36 -13.56 -7.31
N HIS A 14 -2.35 -14.43 -7.35
CA HIS A 14 -2.34 -15.60 -8.22
C HIS A 14 -3.53 -16.53 -8.02
N GLU A 15 -3.81 -16.89 -6.77
CA GLU A 15 -4.83 -17.91 -6.46
C GLU A 15 -6.22 -17.43 -6.90
N PHE A 16 -6.63 -16.21 -6.54
CA PHE A 16 -7.93 -15.74 -6.96
C PHE A 16 -8.02 -15.46 -8.48
N ILE A 17 -6.90 -15.15 -9.14
CA ILE A 17 -6.87 -14.98 -10.61
C ILE A 17 -7.24 -16.30 -11.28
N LEU A 18 -6.71 -17.44 -10.80
CA LEU A 18 -7.01 -18.76 -11.37
C LEU A 18 -8.51 -19.11 -11.29
N ASP A 19 -9.23 -18.58 -10.29
CA ASP A 19 -10.66 -18.81 -10.09
C ASP A 19 -11.56 -17.84 -10.90
N LEU A 20 -10.98 -16.90 -11.66
CA LEU A 20 -11.76 -15.97 -12.47
C LEU A 20 -12.31 -16.68 -13.71
N ALA A 21 -13.58 -16.43 -14.00
CA ALA A 21 -14.21 -16.82 -15.26
C ALA A 21 -15.16 -15.70 -15.72
N ASP A 22 -15.05 -15.28 -16.97
CA ASP A 22 -15.92 -14.24 -17.53
C ASP A 22 -17.11 -14.82 -18.31
N ALA A 23 -18.02 -13.96 -18.71
CA ALA A 23 -19.25 -14.33 -19.42
C ALA A 23 -18.99 -14.93 -20.81
N GLU A 24 -17.81 -14.76 -21.37
CA GLU A 24 -17.39 -15.28 -22.67
C GLU A 24 -16.65 -16.63 -22.54
N GLY A 25 -16.49 -17.14 -21.30
CA GLY A 25 -15.85 -18.42 -21.00
C GLY A 25 -14.32 -18.36 -20.97
N ARG A 26 -13.73 -17.17 -20.87
CA ARG A 26 -12.29 -17.03 -20.62
C ARG A 26 -12.01 -17.19 -19.13
N GLU A 27 -10.98 -17.93 -18.78
CA GLU A 27 -10.65 -18.28 -17.41
C GLU A 27 -9.27 -17.76 -17.00
N GLY A 28 -9.05 -17.62 -15.69
CA GLY A 28 -7.75 -17.28 -15.12
C GLY A 28 -7.22 -15.93 -15.61
N TYR A 29 -5.99 -15.94 -16.08
CA TYR A 29 -5.30 -14.76 -16.60
C TYR A 29 -5.89 -14.20 -17.91
N ASP A 30 -6.68 -15.00 -18.64
CA ASP A 30 -7.35 -14.58 -19.87
C ASP A 30 -8.73 -13.99 -19.60
N ALA A 31 -9.25 -14.10 -18.37
CA ALA A 31 -10.54 -13.55 -17.99
C ALA A 31 -10.56 -12.02 -18.09
N GLN A 32 -11.54 -11.47 -18.74
CA GLN A 32 -11.72 -10.01 -18.82
C GLN A 32 -12.29 -9.48 -17.50
N VAL A 33 -11.62 -8.49 -16.93
CA VAL A 33 -12.03 -7.83 -15.68
C VAL A 33 -12.45 -6.37 -15.94
N GLY A 34 -13.37 -5.83 -15.12
CA GLY A 34 -13.82 -4.44 -15.24
C GLY A 34 -15.34 -4.31 -15.48
N GLU A 35 -15.76 -3.18 -16.05
CA GLU A 35 -17.20 -2.85 -16.19
C GLU A 35 -18.00 -3.86 -17.03
N ARG A 36 -17.36 -4.49 -18.02
CA ARG A 36 -17.97 -5.49 -18.91
C ARG A 36 -17.49 -6.91 -18.67
N GLY A 37 -16.68 -7.12 -17.63
CA GLY A 37 -16.11 -8.41 -17.27
C GLY A 37 -16.41 -8.79 -15.83
N VAL A 38 -15.53 -9.62 -15.25
CA VAL A 38 -15.64 -10.05 -13.85
C VAL A 38 -15.49 -8.85 -12.92
N LYS A 39 -16.40 -8.70 -11.97
CA LYS A 39 -16.31 -7.67 -10.93
C LYS A 39 -15.35 -8.13 -9.83
N LEU A 40 -14.25 -7.41 -9.67
CA LEU A 40 -13.29 -7.64 -8.61
C LEU A 40 -13.68 -6.90 -7.32
N SER A 41 -13.41 -7.49 -6.16
CA SER A 41 -13.46 -6.78 -4.87
C SER A 41 -12.44 -5.63 -4.83
N GLY A 42 -12.56 -4.73 -3.85
CA GLY A 42 -11.58 -3.65 -3.64
C GLY A 42 -10.17 -4.20 -3.41
N GLY A 43 -10.05 -5.21 -2.54
CA GLY A 43 -8.78 -5.88 -2.24
C GLY A 43 -8.19 -6.64 -3.44
N GLN A 44 -9.02 -7.30 -4.25
CA GLN A 44 -8.57 -7.97 -5.48
C GLN A 44 -8.00 -6.96 -6.49
N ARG A 45 -8.72 -5.84 -6.72
CA ARG A 45 -8.22 -4.77 -7.59
C ARG A 45 -6.88 -4.21 -7.12
N GLN A 46 -6.74 -3.99 -5.82
CA GLN A 46 -5.52 -3.45 -5.23
C GLN A 46 -4.34 -4.40 -5.42
N ARG A 47 -4.53 -5.70 -5.19
CA ARG A 47 -3.49 -6.73 -5.41
C ARG A 47 -3.07 -6.83 -6.88
N ILE A 48 -4.00 -6.77 -7.83
CA ILE A 48 -3.67 -6.71 -9.26
C ILE A 48 -2.89 -5.42 -9.59
N THR A 49 -3.28 -4.29 -9.01
CA THR A 49 -2.55 -3.03 -9.21
C THR A 49 -1.12 -3.14 -8.70
N LEU A 50 -0.90 -3.74 -7.53
CA LEU A 50 0.43 -3.99 -7.00
C LEU A 50 1.26 -4.90 -7.92
N ALA A 51 0.69 -6.02 -8.40
CA ALA A 51 1.36 -6.91 -9.35
C ALA A 51 1.81 -6.15 -10.61
N ARG A 52 0.98 -5.24 -11.13
CA ARG A 52 1.32 -4.41 -12.29
C ARG A 52 2.46 -3.43 -12.00
N VAL A 53 2.50 -2.84 -10.81
CA VAL A 53 3.60 -1.96 -10.37
C VAL A 53 4.90 -2.73 -10.26
N MET A 54 4.87 -3.95 -9.69
CA MET A 54 6.02 -4.85 -9.64
C MET A 54 6.57 -5.17 -11.02
N LEU A 55 5.69 -5.54 -11.92
CA LEU A 55 6.06 -5.89 -13.29
C LEU A 55 6.71 -4.73 -14.04
N LYS A 56 6.25 -3.50 -13.78
CA LYS A 56 6.78 -2.30 -14.43
C LYS A 56 8.16 -1.91 -13.91
N ASP A 57 8.47 -2.23 -12.68
CA ASP A 57 9.75 -1.96 -12.00
C ASP A 57 10.29 -0.52 -12.19
N ALA A 58 9.40 0.47 -12.08
CA ALA A 58 9.75 1.88 -12.27
C ALA A 58 10.68 2.38 -11.15
N PRO A 59 11.65 3.29 -11.45
CA PRO A 59 12.59 3.83 -10.47
C PRO A 59 11.95 4.80 -9.47
N ILE A 60 10.75 5.32 -9.77
CA ILE A 60 9.98 6.22 -8.90
C ILE A 60 8.63 5.56 -8.62
N LEU A 61 8.29 5.43 -7.35
CA LEU A 61 7.01 4.92 -6.88
C LEU A 61 6.18 6.04 -6.25
N LEU A 62 4.92 6.13 -6.67
CA LEU A 62 3.90 6.96 -6.01
C LEU A 62 2.92 6.04 -5.32
N LEU A 63 2.82 6.15 -4.00
CA LEU A 63 1.94 5.35 -3.17
C LEU A 63 0.88 6.25 -2.53
N ASP A 64 -0.38 6.04 -2.90
CA ASP A 64 -1.52 6.71 -2.31
C ASP A 64 -2.47 5.65 -1.74
N GLU A 65 -2.55 5.55 -0.41
CA GLU A 65 -3.36 4.57 0.32
C GLU A 65 -3.21 3.12 -0.17
N ALA A 66 -1.98 2.68 -0.46
CA ALA A 66 -1.71 1.42 -1.16
C ALA A 66 -2.27 0.15 -0.49
N THR A 67 -2.73 0.21 0.77
CA THR A 67 -3.20 -0.98 1.52
C THR A 67 -4.55 -0.78 2.22
N SER A 68 -5.31 0.25 1.91
CA SER A 68 -6.54 0.63 2.65
C SER A 68 -7.72 -0.35 2.53
N ALA A 69 -7.72 -1.24 1.54
CA ALA A 69 -8.83 -2.15 1.22
C ALA A 69 -8.51 -3.64 1.41
N LEU A 70 -7.48 -3.97 2.19
CA LEU A 70 -7.01 -5.34 2.38
C LEU A 70 -7.45 -5.91 3.72
N ASP A 71 -7.69 -7.22 3.77
CA ASP A 71 -7.89 -7.97 4.99
C ASP A 71 -6.56 -8.08 5.76
N SER A 72 -6.62 -8.14 7.10
CA SER A 72 -5.45 -8.02 7.98
C SER A 72 -4.32 -9.03 7.71
N GLU A 73 -4.66 -10.28 7.34
CA GLU A 73 -3.65 -11.31 7.05
C GLU A 73 -2.95 -11.07 5.71
N VAL A 74 -3.73 -10.77 4.68
CA VAL A 74 -3.22 -10.44 3.34
C VAL A 74 -2.44 -9.13 3.35
N GLU A 75 -2.85 -8.20 4.22
CA GLU A 75 -2.20 -6.92 4.36
C GLU A 75 -0.74 -7.03 4.83
N ALA A 76 -0.44 -7.87 5.81
CA ALA A 76 0.91 -8.05 6.33
C ALA A 76 1.87 -8.56 5.22
N ALA A 77 1.46 -9.57 4.45
CA ALA A 77 2.25 -10.11 3.33
C ALA A 77 2.49 -9.06 2.24
N ILE A 78 1.46 -8.26 1.94
CA ILE A 78 1.57 -7.19 0.94
C ILE A 78 2.45 -6.04 1.43
N GLN A 79 2.40 -5.69 2.71
CA GLN A 79 3.30 -4.68 3.27
C GLN A 79 4.76 -5.08 3.16
N GLU A 80 5.10 -6.33 3.50
CA GLU A 80 6.46 -6.85 3.35
C GLU A 80 6.93 -6.76 1.90
N THR A 81 6.09 -7.20 0.97
CA THR A 81 6.36 -7.11 -0.46
C THR A 81 6.52 -5.67 -0.94
N LEU A 82 5.67 -4.75 -0.46
CA LEU A 82 5.74 -3.33 -0.78
C LEU A 82 7.05 -2.71 -0.30
N TYR A 83 7.49 -3.02 0.93
CA TYR A 83 8.77 -2.56 1.45
C TYR A 83 9.95 -3.09 0.64
N GLY A 84 9.90 -4.35 0.21
CA GLY A 84 10.89 -4.92 -0.70
C GLY A 84 10.99 -4.18 -2.03
N MET A 85 9.84 -3.75 -2.58
CA MET A 85 9.78 -2.97 -3.81
C MET A 85 10.30 -1.54 -3.67
N MET A 86 10.22 -0.95 -2.48
CA MET A 86 10.69 0.42 -2.21
C MET A 86 12.23 0.51 -2.16
N ALA A 87 12.89 -0.60 -1.84
CA ALA A 87 14.34 -0.65 -1.71
C ALA A 87 15.05 -0.21 -3.00
N GLY A 88 15.96 0.77 -2.88
CA GLY A 88 16.72 1.31 -4.01
C GLY A 88 15.94 2.21 -4.96
N LYS A 89 14.71 2.61 -4.63
CA LYS A 89 13.86 3.48 -5.44
C LYS A 89 13.56 4.80 -4.74
N THR A 90 13.17 5.79 -5.52
CA THR A 90 12.57 7.01 -4.98
C THR A 90 11.09 6.77 -4.73
N VAL A 91 10.68 6.90 -3.46
CA VAL A 91 9.29 6.66 -3.04
C VAL A 91 8.66 7.95 -2.54
N ILE A 92 7.51 8.29 -3.09
CA ILE A 92 6.65 9.36 -2.58
C ILE A 92 5.38 8.69 -2.11
N ALA A 93 5.11 8.74 -0.80
CA ALA A 93 3.95 8.09 -0.20
C ALA A 93 3.04 9.12 0.48
N ILE A 94 1.74 9.05 0.16
CA ILE A 94 0.69 9.63 0.99
C ILE A 94 0.23 8.48 1.89
N ALA A 95 0.66 8.51 3.14
CA ALA A 95 0.45 7.40 4.05
C ALA A 95 -0.53 7.77 5.16
N HIS A 96 -1.49 6.88 5.39
CA HIS A 96 -2.44 6.96 6.48
C HIS A 96 -2.04 6.09 7.68
N ARG A 97 -0.94 5.32 7.53
CA ARG A 97 -0.44 4.42 8.57
C ARG A 97 0.88 4.93 9.13
N LEU A 98 0.94 5.01 10.45
CA LEU A 98 2.12 5.45 11.17
C LEU A 98 3.37 4.61 10.86
N SER A 99 3.20 3.28 10.72
CA SER A 99 4.31 2.37 10.42
C SER A 99 5.00 2.68 9.08
N THR A 100 4.23 3.09 8.08
CA THR A 100 4.76 3.50 6.78
C THR A 100 5.49 4.84 6.88
N ILE A 101 4.89 5.82 7.56
CA ILE A 101 5.46 7.17 7.70
C ILE A 101 6.78 7.13 8.48
N ALA A 102 6.84 6.36 9.57
CA ALA A 102 8.03 6.29 10.44
C ALA A 102 9.29 5.77 9.73
N GLN A 103 9.14 4.99 8.66
CA GLN A 103 10.24 4.40 7.92
C GLN A 103 10.73 5.28 6.75
N MET A 104 10.09 6.42 6.50
CA MET A 104 10.50 7.33 5.43
C MET A 104 11.72 8.15 5.82
N ASP A 105 12.66 8.32 4.89
CA ASP A 105 13.86 9.14 5.08
C ASP A 105 13.54 10.62 5.32
N ARG A 106 12.41 11.07 4.78
CA ARG A 106 11.95 12.47 4.87
C ARG A 106 10.44 12.52 4.90
N ILE A 107 9.92 13.32 5.82
CA ILE A 107 8.49 13.53 6.02
C ILE A 107 8.18 15.01 5.80
N LEU A 108 7.18 15.28 4.99
CA LEU A 108 6.65 16.61 4.74
C LEU A 108 5.23 16.71 5.32
N VAL A 109 5.00 17.68 6.17
CA VAL A 109 3.67 17.97 6.68
C VAL A 109 3.11 19.17 5.91
N LEU A 110 1.96 18.96 5.29
CA LEU A 110 1.24 20.00 4.55
C LEU A 110 0.05 20.48 5.37
N ASP A 111 -0.08 21.79 5.50
CA ASP A 111 -1.26 22.44 6.06
C ASP A 111 -1.64 23.65 5.20
N GLN A 112 -2.92 23.77 4.87
CA GLN A 112 -3.47 24.83 4.02
C GLN A 112 -2.66 25.08 2.73
N GLY A 113 -2.20 23.99 2.07
CA GLY A 113 -1.45 24.07 0.83
C GLY A 113 0.02 24.50 0.97
N ARG A 114 0.55 24.52 2.18
CA ARG A 114 1.95 24.88 2.48
C ARG A 114 2.64 23.76 3.24
N ILE A 115 3.93 23.57 2.99
CA ILE A 115 4.78 22.72 3.80
C ILE A 115 5.08 23.46 5.10
N VAL A 116 4.58 22.95 6.21
CA VAL A 116 4.74 23.56 7.55
C VAL A 116 5.80 22.84 8.39
N GLU A 117 6.06 21.57 8.09
CA GLU A 117 7.13 20.79 8.72
C GLU A 117 7.83 19.92 7.67
N ASP A 118 9.13 19.74 7.87
CA ASP A 118 10.02 18.98 7.01
C ASP A 118 11.14 18.37 7.87
N GLY A 119 11.31 17.05 7.81
CA GLY A 119 12.33 16.36 8.59
C GLY A 119 12.17 14.86 8.63
N THR A 120 12.99 14.21 9.45
CA THR A 120 12.87 12.78 9.77
C THR A 120 11.82 12.56 10.85
N HIS A 121 11.38 11.31 11.03
CA HIS A 121 10.46 10.92 12.09
C HIS A 121 10.89 11.45 13.48
N ASP A 122 12.11 11.14 13.88
CA ASP A 122 12.62 11.51 15.21
C ASP A 122 12.75 13.03 15.38
N ALA A 123 13.18 13.73 14.34
CA ALA A 123 13.30 15.19 14.36
C ALA A 123 11.95 15.87 14.53
N LEU A 124 10.93 15.40 13.82
CA LEU A 124 9.58 15.96 13.88
C LEU A 124 8.87 15.62 15.20
N LEU A 125 9.08 14.44 15.77
CA LEU A 125 8.58 14.11 17.10
C LEU A 125 9.20 15.03 18.17
N SER A 126 10.54 15.21 18.11
CA SER A 126 11.26 16.08 19.05
C SER A 126 10.86 17.53 18.95
N LYS A 127 10.41 17.99 17.78
CA LYS A 127 9.92 19.34 17.54
C LYS A 127 8.60 19.64 18.26
N GLY A 128 7.76 18.62 18.50
CA GLY A 128 6.49 18.77 19.18
C GLY A 128 5.44 19.55 18.37
N GLY A 129 5.49 19.49 17.05
CA GLY A 129 4.58 20.20 16.16
C GLY A 129 3.38 19.35 15.70
N LEU A 130 2.80 19.71 14.56
CA LEU A 130 1.62 19.01 13.99
C LEU A 130 1.86 17.52 13.77
N TYR A 131 3.06 17.15 13.33
CA TYR A 131 3.41 15.74 13.16
C TYR A 131 3.37 14.96 14.48
N ALA A 132 3.95 15.54 15.54
CA ALA A 132 3.97 14.92 16.86
C ALA A 132 2.56 14.77 17.44
N ASP A 133 1.70 15.79 17.26
CA ASP A 133 0.28 15.74 17.67
C ASP A 133 -0.49 14.65 16.92
N PHE A 134 -0.26 14.53 15.62
CA PHE A 134 -0.87 13.48 14.79
C PHE A 134 -0.41 12.08 15.23
N TRP A 135 0.90 11.93 15.47
CA TRP A 135 1.49 10.69 15.98
C TRP A 135 0.90 10.28 17.32
N ALA A 136 0.82 11.19 18.29
CA ALA A 136 0.27 10.92 19.61
C ALA A 136 -1.20 10.48 19.57
N ARG A 137 -2.01 11.08 18.69
CA ARG A 137 -3.43 10.70 18.54
C ARG A 137 -3.61 9.29 17.96
N GLN A 138 -2.79 8.92 16.99
CA GLN A 138 -2.89 7.60 16.37
C GLN A 138 -2.23 6.50 17.22
N SER A 139 -1.10 6.76 17.87
CA SER A 139 -0.43 5.81 18.76
C SER A 139 -1.12 5.67 20.11
N GLY A 140 -1.72 6.73 20.64
CA GLY A 140 -2.49 6.71 21.89
C GLY A 140 -3.78 5.88 21.85
N GLY A 141 -4.34 5.66 20.65
CA GLY A 141 -5.47 4.72 20.47
C GLY A 141 -5.10 3.25 20.66
N PHE A 142 -3.83 2.89 20.57
CA PHE A 142 -3.34 1.53 20.80
C PHE A 142 -3.00 1.24 22.28
N LEU A 143 -2.71 2.29 23.09
CA LEU A 143 -2.33 2.11 24.49
C LEU A 143 -3.53 1.95 25.43
N ASN A 144 -4.75 2.28 24.99
CA ASN A 144 -5.97 2.14 25.78
C ASN A 144 -6.73 0.81 25.55
N ALA A 145 -6.19 -0.10 24.73
CA ALA A 145 -6.82 -1.40 24.46
C ALA A 145 -6.26 -2.56 25.30
N GLU A 146 -5.22 -2.34 26.11
CA GLU A 146 -4.59 -3.37 26.93
C GLU A 146 -4.92 -3.27 28.45
N ASP A 147 -5.76 -2.32 28.87
CA ASP A 147 -6.15 -2.14 30.27
C ASP A 147 -7.69 -2.24 30.45
N THR A 148 -8.28 -3.38 30.00
CA THR A 148 -9.64 -3.77 30.48
C THR A 148 -9.79 -5.27 30.46
#